data_54c4ce1d8687e7a8c440685a6d8c0ee3
#
_entry.id   54c4ce1d8687e7a8c440685a6d8c0ee3
#
_cell.length_a   1.000
_cell.length_b   1.000
_cell.length_c   1.000
_cell.angle_alpha   90.00
_cell.angle_beta   90.00
_cell.angle_gamma   90.00
#
_symmetry.space_group_name_H-M   'P 1'
#
loop_
_entity.id
_entity.type
_entity.pdbx_description
1 polymer ?
#
loop_
_entity_poly.entity_id
_entity_poly.type
_entity_poly.pdbx_seq_one_letter_code
_entity_poly.pdbx_strand_id
1 'polypeptide(L)'
;MRESGVLLPIFSLPSKYGIGCFSKEAYTFVDQLKEAGQKKWQILPLGPTGYGDSPYQSFSTFAGNPYFIDLESLIKEGLLTEGECDAADFGNKADEIDYEKMYFNRFKLLRKAYERFSPDKEYEKFIKENEEWLTDYCLYMAIKDWQGGVSWIEWEEGYRNRLPEYMKKAAEELKEEIGFYQFQQYEFACQWKKLHAYANEKGIEIIGDIPIYVAFDSADTWANPKLFQFDEENLPTAVAGCPPDGFSATGQLWGNPLYNWEYHKETGYTWWLKRIAHCFRLYDVVRIDHFRGFDEYYAIPYGSKTAENGCWQPGPGMDLFNTINEKLGELKIIAEDLGFLTDSVLQLLKDSGYPGMKVLQFAFDSRESGNYLPHMYPTNCVVYTGTHDNTTTRAWYHEVSKECRTYAKEYLHKPALDEDTLSWDFIAMAMGSVADLCVIPMQDYLCLDKRARINTPSTLGGNWVWRMDKDALTDELVEQMKQMTALYGR
;
A
#
# COMPACT_ATOMS: atom_id res chain seq x y z
N MET A 1 10.16 -5.22 -23.27
CA MET A 1 9.13 -4.42 -24.01
C MET A 1 8.68 -3.35 -23.03
N ARG A 2 8.55 -2.10 -23.48
CA ARG A 2 8.09 -1.03 -22.58
C ARG A 2 6.60 -1.19 -22.32
N GLU A 3 6.16 -0.96 -21.09
CA GLU A 3 4.78 -1.12 -20.67
C GLU A 3 4.28 0.13 -19.92
N SER A 4 2.97 0.25 -19.80
CA SER A 4 2.34 1.27 -18.97
C SER A 4 1.26 0.70 -18.06
N GLY A 5 0.96 1.45 -17.01
CA GLY A 5 -0.05 1.13 -16.04
C GLY A 5 -0.63 2.37 -15.36
N VAL A 6 -1.65 2.14 -14.57
CA VAL A 6 -2.33 3.18 -13.79
C VAL A 6 -2.19 2.90 -12.31
N LEU A 7 -1.91 3.92 -11.51
CA LEU A 7 -1.99 3.87 -10.06
C LEU A 7 -3.38 4.35 -9.63
N LEU A 8 -4.15 3.45 -9.01
CA LEU A 8 -5.42 3.75 -8.38
C LEU A 8 -5.64 2.79 -7.21
N PRO A 9 -5.66 3.28 -5.96
CA PRO A 9 -5.96 2.43 -4.80
C PRO A 9 -7.35 1.80 -4.89
N ILE A 10 -7.52 0.61 -4.32
CA ILE A 10 -8.84 -0.07 -4.26
C ILE A 10 -9.88 0.82 -3.58
N PHE A 11 -9.53 1.46 -2.46
CA PHE A 11 -10.45 2.34 -1.74
C PHE A 11 -10.93 3.55 -2.56
N SER A 12 -10.16 3.95 -3.60
CA SER A 12 -10.50 5.06 -4.48
C SER A 12 -11.45 4.70 -5.62
N LEU A 13 -11.84 3.43 -5.77
CA LEU A 13 -12.84 3.01 -6.75
C LEU A 13 -14.25 3.56 -6.39
N PRO A 14 -15.12 3.81 -7.40
CA PRO A 14 -16.44 4.42 -7.18
C PRO A 14 -17.53 3.42 -6.77
N SER A 15 -17.23 2.48 -5.88
CA SER A 15 -18.17 1.45 -5.43
C SER A 15 -19.33 2.04 -4.61
N LYS A 16 -20.48 1.35 -4.58
CA LYS A 16 -21.77 1.87 -4.07
C LYS A 16 -21.73 2.29 -2.59
N TYR A 17 -21.10 1.53 -1.71
CA TYR A 17 -21.27 1.64 -0.26
C TYR A 17 -20.07 2.35 0.42
N GLY A 18 -19.80 3.59 0.05
CA GLY A 18 -18.96 4.54 0.78
C GLY A 18 -17.45 4.40 0.61
N ILE A 19 -16.95 3.26 0.11
CA ILE A 19 -15.52 3.01 -0.15
C ILE A 19 -15.36 2.11 -1.36
N GLY A 20 -14.27 2.27 -2.10
CA GLY A 20 -13.89 1.35 -3.16
C GLY A 20 -13.63 -0.05 -2.60
N CYS A 21 -14.11 -1.08 -3.28
CA CYS A 21 -13.98 -2.47 -2.89
C CYS A 21 -13.96 -3.40 -4.11
N PHE A 22 -13.96 -4.72 -3.89
CA PHE A 22 -13.91 -5.73 -4.96
C PHE A 22 -15.24 -5.89 -5.71
N SER A 23 -15.91 -4.77 -5.95
CA SER A 23 -17.22 -4.66 -6.57
C SER A 23 -17.16 -4.68 -8.10
N LYS A 24 -18.32 -4.64 -8.74
CA LYS A 24 -18.44 -4.56 -10.21
C LYS A 24 -17.63 -3.40 -10.81
N GLU A 25 -17.48 -2.29 -10.10
CA GLU A 25 -16.68 -1.14 -10.55
C GLU A 25 -15.20 -1.49 -10.69
N ALA A 26 -14.68 -2.39 -9.83
CA ALA A 26 -13.31 -2.88 -9.97
C ALA A 26 -13.12 -3.71 -11.25
N TYR A 27 -14.09 -4.56 -11.58
CA TYR A 27 -14.06 -5.34 -12.84
C TYR A 27 -14.21 -4.43 -14.05
N THR A 28 -15.10 -3.44 -14.01
CA THR A 28 -15.25 -2.43 -15.07
C THR A 28 -13.96 -1.66 -15.26
N PHE A 29 -13.27 -1.27 -14.19
CA PHE A 29 -11.99 -0.57 -14.28
C PHE A 29 -10.92 -1.45 -14.96
N VAL A 30 -10.86 -2.73 -14.67
CA VAL A 30 -9.98 -3.68 -15.39
C VAL A 30 -10.28 -3.72 -16.88
N ASP A 31 -11.56 -3.76 -17.28
CA ASP A 31 -11.94 -3.74 -18.70
C ASP A 31 -11.53 -2.43 -19.37
N GLN A 32 -11.73 -1.29 -18.70
CA GLN A 32 -11.31 0.03 -19.19
C GLN A 32 -9.78 0.15 -19.31
N LEU A 33 -9.01 -0.38 -18.36
CA LEU A 33 -7.55 -0.46 -18.45
C LEU A 33 -7.09 -1.25 -19.68
N LYS A 34 -7.70 -2.41 -19.92
CA LYS A 34 -7.42 -3.23 -21.11
C LYS A 34 -7.70 -2.45 -22.38
N GLU A 35 -8.85 -1.78 -22.47
CA GLU A 35 -9.25 -0.99 -23.64
C GLU A 35 -8.29 0.18 -23.86
N ALA A 36 -7.85 0.84 -22.78
CA ALA A 36 -6.85 1.92 -22.79
C ALA A 36 -5.43 1.43 -23.13
N GLY A 37 -5.24 0.12 -23.39
CA GLY A 37 -3.94 -0.46 -23.75
C GLY A 37 -2.98 -0.63 -22.56
N GLN A 38 -3.45 -0.41 -21.34
CA GLN A 38 -2.62 -0.58 -20.14
C GLN A 38 -2.29 -2.04 -19.86
N LYS A 39 -1.18 -2.30 -19.16
CA LYS A 39 -0.70 -3.64 -18.79
C LYS A 39 -0.62 -3.84 -17.28
N LYS A 40 -0.62 -2.77 -16.51
CA LYS A 40 -0.47 -2.82 -15.05
C LYS A 40 -1.54 -1.97 -14.36
N TRP A 41 -1.98 -2.46 -13.23
CA TRP A 41 -2.75 -1.69 -12.26
C TRP A 41 -1.99 -1.68 -10.92
N GLN A 42 -1.46 -0.54 -10.53
CA GLN A 42 -0.81 -0.38 -9.24
C GLN A 42 -1.83 0.02 -8.18
N ILE A 43 -1.83 -0.72 -7.09
CA ILE A 43 -2.66 -0.47 -5.91
C ILE A 43 -1.77 -0.19 -4.69
N LEU A 44 -2.38 0.25 -3.59
CA LEU A 44 -1.71 0.41 -2.31
C LEU A 44 -1.89 -0.85 -1.44
N PRO A 45 -1.17 -0.96 -0.28
CA PRO A 45 -1.26 -2.14 0.57
C PRO A 45 -2.70 -2.53 0.90
N LEU A 46 -2.99 -3.84 0.86
CA LEU A 46 -4.32 -4.40 1.08
C LEU A 46 -4.59 -4.78 2.55
N GLY A 47 -3.67 -4.48 3.47
CA GLY A 47 -3.81 -4.85 4.89
C GLY A 47 -4.89 -4.05 5.63
N PRO A 48 -5.43 -4.61 6.74
CA PRO A 48 -6.38 -3.91 7.59
C PRO A 48 -5.75 -2.67 8.22
N THR A 49 -6.43 -1.54 8.15
CA THR A 49 -5.95 -0.25 8.66
C THR A 49 -6.34 -0.04 10.11
N GLY A 50 -5.44 0.64 10.85
CA GLY A 50 -5.69 1.09 12.21
C GLY A 50 -6.12 2.56 12.26
N TYR A 51 -5.91 3.19 13.40
CA TYR A 51 -6.16 4.61 13.59
C TYR A 51 -5.33 5.44 12.60
N GLY A 52 -6.00 6.38 11.92
CA GLY A 52 -5.39 7.22 10.88
C GLY A 52 -5.52 6.66 9.45
N ASP A 53 -6.16 5.49 9.30
CA ASP A 53 -6.58 4.89 8.03
C ASP A 53 -5.46 4.63 7.01
N SER A 54 -4.19 4.75 7.44
CA SER A 54 -3.04 4.54 6.58
C SER A 54 -2.87 3.07 6.20
N PRO A 55 -2.82 2.71 4.91
CA PRO A 55 -2.56 1.35 4.47
C PRO A 55 -1.13 0.88 4.83
N TYR A 56 -0.23 1.80 5.19
CA TYR A 56 1.15 1.50 5.62
C TYR A 56 1.27 1.23 7.13
N GLN A 57 0.17 1.38 7.89
CA GLN A 57 0.08 1.08 9.33
C GLN A 57 -0.98 0.02 9.55
N SER A 58 -0.64 -1.23 9.24
CA SER A 58 -1.58 -2.34 9.26
C SER A 58 -1.45 -3.17 10.54
N PHE A 59 -2.58 -3.73 11.01
CA PHE A 59 -2.61 -4.70 12.10
C PHE A 59 -1.97 -6.05 11.75
N SER A 60 -1.70 -6.31 10.48
CA SER A 60 -1.01 -7.52 10.01
C SER A 60 -0.46 -7.33 8.60
N THR A 61 0.73 -7.91 8.34
CA THR A 61 1.32 -7.96 7.00
C THR A 61 0.71 -9.05 6.10
N PHE A 62 -0.13 -9.91 6.66
CA PHE A 62 -0.74 -11.07 5.97
C PHE A 62 -2.23 -10.91 5.75
N ALA A 63 -2.93 -10.24 6.67
CA ALA A 63 -4.37 -10.09 6.61
C ALA A 63 -4.82 -9.08 5.56
N GLY A 64 -6.01 -9.31 5.00
CA GLY A 64 -6.68 -8.38 4.10
C GLY A 64 -7.63 -7.43 4.82
N ASN A 65 -7.81 -6.23 4.24
CA ASN A 65 -8.67 -5.20 4.78
C ASN A 65 -10.15 -5.53 4.57
N PRO A 66 -10.94 -5.70 5.63
CA PRO A 66 -12.37 -6.01 5.52
C PRO A 66 -13.19 -4.93 4.79
N TYR A 67 -12.68 -3.71 4.71
CA TYR A 67 -13.33 -2.65 3.93
C TYR A 67 -13.43 -2.96 2.43
N PHE A 68 -12.57 -3.82 1.91
CA PHE A 68 -12.57 -4.19 0.49
C PHE A 68 -13.53 -5.33 0.14
N ILE A 69 -14.17 -5.96 1.13
CA ILE A 69 -15.22 -6.97 0.90
C ILE A 69 -16.42 -6.28 0.25
N ASP A 70 -16.84 -6.73 -0.92
CA ASP A 70 -18.00 -6.18 -1.62
C ASP A 70 -19.32 -6.63 -0.97
N LEU A 71 -20.13 -5.67 -0.49
CA LEU A 71 -21.43 -5.96 0.12
C LEU A 71 -22.45 -6.45 -0.90
N GLU A 72 -22.38 -6.03 -2.18
CA GLU A 72 -23.27 -6.55 -3.23
C GLU A 72 -23.04 -8.04 -3.47
N SER A 73 -21.80 -8.52 -3.32
CA SER A 73 -21.50 -9.95 -3.38
C SER A 73 -22.12 -10.71 -2.22
N LEU A 74 -22.05 -10.18 -0.99
CA LEU A 74 -22.70 -10.78 0.19
C LEU A 74 -24.24 -10.78 0.06
N ILE A 75 -24.83 -9.79 -0.61
CA ILE A 75 -26.26 -9.78 -0.94
C ILE A 75 -26.59 -10.93 -1.91
N LYS A 76 -25.82 -11.12 -2.97
CA LYS A 76 -26.00 -12.21 -3.95
C LYS A 76 -25.85 -13.59 -3.31
N GLU A 77 -25.00 -13.72 -2.31
CA GLU A 77 -24.79 -14.95 -1.54
C GLU A 77 -25.89 -15.18 -0.47
N GLY A 78 -26.82 -14.21 -0.29
CA GLY A 78 -27.92 -14.30 0.67
C GLY A 78 -27.50 -14.02 2.12
N LEU A 79 -26.27 -13.53 2.33
CA LEU A 79 -25.75 -13.18 3.66
C LEU A 79 -26.22 -11.79 4.12
N LEU A 80 -26.56 -10.91 3.19
CA LEU A 80 -27.16 -9.59 3.44
C LEU A 80 -28.37 -9.37 2.55
N THR A 81 -29.14 -8.34 2.86
CA THR A 81 -30.19 -7.83 1.99
C THR A 81 -29.85 -6.41 1.52
N GLU A 82 -30.34 -6.02 0.34
CA GLU A 82 -30.14 -4.68 -0.19
C GLU A 82 -30.69 -3.61 0.78
N GLY A 83 -31.85 -3.87 1.37
CA GLY A 83 -32.47 -2.96 2.35
C GLY A 83 -31.60 -2.74 3.62
N GLU A 84 -30.86 -3.75 4.07
CA GLU A 84 -29.92 -3.59 5.19
C GLU A 84 -28.73 -2.71 4.83
N CYS A 85 -28.20 -2.89 3.62
CA CYS A 85 -27.07 -2.10 3.14
C CYS A 85 -27.48 -0.66 2.82
N ASP A 86 -28.63 -0.45 2.20
CA ASP A 86 -29.15 0.88 1.85
C ASP A 86 -29.60 1.70 3.08
N ALA A 87 -29.96 1.04 4.18
CA ALA A 87 -30.26 1.68 5.45
C ALA A 87 -29.05 2.14 6.24
N ALA A 88 -27.86 1.68 5.88
CA ALA A 88 -26.62 2.06 6.55
C ALA A 88 -26.08 3.40 6.02
N ASP A 89 -25.62 4.27 6.91
CA ASP A 89 -25.03 5.56 6.57
C ASP A 89 -23.51 5.42 6.33
N PHE A 90 -23.08 5.55 5.08
CA PHE A 90 -21.67 5.53 4.68
C PHE A 90 -21.11 6.91 4.30
N GLY A 91 -21.78 7.99 4.67
CA GLY A 91 -21.44 9.34 4.26
C GLY A 91 -22.27 9.79 3.03
N ASN A 92 -22.15 11.06 2.72
CA ASN A 92 -22.93 11.71 1.67
C ASN A 92 -22.08 12.33 0.54
N LYS A 93 -20.76 12.19 0.63
CA LYS A 93 -19.82 12.63 -0.42
C LYS A 93 -19.49 11.46 -1.34
N ALA A 94 -19.61 11.65 -2.63
CA ALA A 94 -19.28 10.62 -3.61
C ALA A 94 -17.77 10.47 -3.80
N ASP A 95 -17.02 11.55 -3.64
CA ASP A 95 -15.59 11.69 -3.89
C ASP A 95 -14.72 11.57 -2.63
N GLU A 96 -15.33 11.26 -1.46
CA GLU A 96 -14.59 11.20 -0.18
C GLU A 96 -15.12 10.08 0.71
N ILE A 97 -14.19 9.35 1.34
CA ILE A 97 -14.49 8.29 2.30
C ILE A 97 -14.71 8.90 3.69
N ASP A 98 -15.81 8.54 4.33
CA ASP A 98 -16.08 8.82 5.75
C ASP A 98 -15.72 7.58 6.59
N TYR A 99 -14.44 7.49 7.01
CA TYR A 99 -13.95 6.31 7.73
C TYR A 99 -14.63 6.07 9.07
N GLU A 100 -15.09 7.11 9.77
CA GLU A 100 -15.86 6.94 11.00
C GLU A 100 -17.18 6.19 10.72
N LYS A 101 -17.92 6.61 9.71
CA LYS A 101 -19.17 5.93 9.30
C LYS A 101 -18.89 4.54 8.74
N MET A 102 -17.78 4.37 8.00
CA MET A 102 -17.34 3.06 7.52
C MET A 102 -17.11 2.10 8.69
N TYR A 103 -16.34 2.53 9.68
CA TYR A 103 -16.04 1.70 10.85
C TYR A 103 -17.31 1.26 11.58
N PHE A 104 -18.19 2.21 11.92
CA PHE A 104 -19.40 1.88 12.69
C PHE A 104 -20.45 1.09 11.91
N ASN A 105 -20.64 1.33 10.63
CA ASN A 105 -21.74 0.73 9.88
C ASN A 105 -21.34 -0.51 9.08
N ARG A 106 -20.13 -0.53 8.49
CA ARG A 106 -19.71 -1.67 7.68
C ARG A 106 -19.44 -2.92 8.51
N PHE A 107 -18.79 -2.78 9.66
CA PHE A 107 -18.60 -3.92 10.56
C PHE A 107 -19.89 -4.48 11.14
N LYS A 108 -20.93 -3.65 11.36
CA LYS A 108 -22.25 -4.16 11.72
C LYS A 108 -22.88 -5.03 10.63
N LEU A 109 -22.71 -4.63 9.37
CA LEU A 109 -23.20 -5.44 8.25
C LEU A 109 -22.40 -6.74 8.09
N LEU A 110 -21.06 -6.67 8.20
CA LEU A 110 -20.21 -7.87 8.16
C LEU A 110 -20.57 -8.83 9.31
N ARG A 111 -20.92 -8.32 10.50
CA ARG A 111 -21.37 -9.15 11.62
C ARG A 111 -22.69 -9.86 11.30
N LYS A 112 -23.67 -9.16 10.72
CA LYS A 112 -24.91 -9.78 10.26
C LYS A 112 -24.70 -10.83 9.18
N ALA A 113 -23.74 -10.58 8.26
CA ALA A 113 -23.38 -11.56 7.26
C ALA A 113 -22.78 -12.82 7.91
N TYR A 114 -21.86 -12.63 8.87
CA TYR A 114 -21.28 -13.74 9.64
C TYR A 114 -22.32 -14.57 10.39
N GLU A 115 -23.30 -13.95 11.04
CA GLU A 115 -24.40 -14.65 11.74
C GLU A 115 -25.23 -15.57 10.81
N ARG A 116 -25.23 -15.28 9.50
CA ARG A 116 -25.94 -16.07 8.48
C ARG A 116 -25.02 -17.01 7.71
N PHE A 117 -23.72 -16.83 7.87
CA PHE A 117 -22.73 -17.64 7.19
C PHE A 117 -22.71 -19.06 7.75
N SER A 118 -22.63 -20.04 6.86
CA SER A 118 -22.48 -21.44 7.21
C SER A 118 -21.15 -21.96 6.65
N PRO A 119 -20.18 -22.33 7.52
CA PRO A 119 -18.91 -22.87 7.07
C PRO A 119 -19.09 -24.07 6.14
N ASP A 120 -18.34 -24.09 5.07
CA ASP A 120 -18.25 -25.21 4.13
C ASP A 120 -16.82 -25.75 4.03
N LYS A 121 -16.61 -26.73 3.15
CA LYS A 121 -15.29 -27.38 2.97
C LYS A 121 -14.22 -26.41 2.43
N GLU A 122 -14.60 -25.42 1.63
CA GLU A 122 -13.64 -24.43 1.11
C GLU A 122 -13.23 -23.46 2.22
N TYR A 123 -14.15 -23.09 3.10
CA TYR A 123 -13.82 -22.31 4.29
C TYR A 123 -12.88 -23.08 5.22
N GLU A 124 -13.18 -24.37 5.54
CA GLU A 124 -12.31 -25.17 6.38
C GLU A 124 -10.90 -25.36 5.79
N LYS A 125 -10.83 -25.51 4.46
CA LYS A 125 -9.58 -25.60 3.71
C LYS A 125 -8.80 -24.26 3.80
N PHE A 126 -9.46 -23.13 3.62
CA PHE A 126 -8.84 -21.80 3.75
C PHE A 126 -8.24 -21.59 5.14
N ILE A 127 -8.99 -21.92 6.20
CA ILE A 127 -8.50 -21.83 7.59
C ILE A 127 -7.23 -22.65 7.76
N LYS A 128 -7.24 -23.91 7.29
CA LYS A 128 -6.09 -24.80 7.40
C LYS A 128 -4.87 -24.34 6.59
N GLU A 129 -5.08 -23.87 5.37
CA GLU A 129 -3.99 -23.40 4.48
C GLU A 129 -3.33 -22.12 4.98
N ASN A 130 -4.03 -21.32 5.81
CA ASN A 130 -3.56 -20.06 6.34
C ASN A 130 -3.33 -20.07 7.87
N GLU A 131 -3.43 -21.25 8.50
CA GLU A 131 -3.37 -21.43 9.98
C GLU A 131 -2.19 -20.68 10.60
N GLU A 132 -1.06 -20.65 9.94
CA GLU A 132 0.21 -20.11 10.43
C GLU A 132 0.16 -18.62 10.81
N TRP A 133 -0.56 -17.80 10.04
CA TRP A 133 -0.72 -16.38 10.33
C TRP A 133 -2.13 -16.01 10.79
N LEU A 134 -3.14 -16.73 10.27
CA LEU A 134 -4.54 -16.43 10.51
C LEU A 134 -4.93 -16.65 11.97
N THR A 135 -4.39 -17.69 12.61
CA THR A 135 -4.65 -17.98 14.02
C THR A 135 -4.20 -16.84 14.92
N ASP A 136 -2.97 -16.38 14.74
CA ASP A 136 -2.43 -15.26 15.53
C ASP A 136 -3.14 -13.94 15.24
N TYR A 137 -3.45 -13.65 13.98
CA TYR A 137 -4.18 -12.45 13.59
C TYR A 137 -5.59 -12.40 14.18
N CYS A 138 -6.37 -13.47 14.04
CA CYS A 138 -7.74 -13.50 14.55
C CYS A 138 -7.78 -13.45 16.07
N LEU A 139 -6.86 -14.13 16.74
CA LEU A 139 -6.74 -14.07 18.20
C LEU A 139 -6.33 -12.67 18.67
N TYR A 140 -5.34 -12.03 17.99
CA TYR A 140 -4.90 -10.68 18.27
C TYR A 140 -6.07 -9.69 18.16
N MET A 141 -6.82 -9.72 17.06
CA MET A 141 -7.94 -8.81 16.84
C MET A 141 -9.08 -9.02 17.86
N ALA A 142 -9.39 -10.29 18.17
CA ALA A 142 -10.41 -10.62 19.17
C ALA A 142 -10.03 -10.12 20.57
N ILE A 143 -8.77 -10.30 20.99
CA ILE A 143 -8.28 -9.77 22.26
C ILE A 143 -8.27 -8.23 22.22
N LYS A 144 -7.84 -7.63 21.14
CA LYS A 144 -7.81 -6.17 20.98
C LYS A 144 -9.18 -5.55 21.15
N ASP A 145 -10.21 -6.10 20.51
CA ASP A 145 -11.60 -5.65 20.68
C ASP A 145 -12.09 -5.82 22.11
N TRP A 146 -11.80 -6.98 22.72
CA TRP A 146 -12.18 -7.27 24.11
C TRP A 146 -11.48 -6.34 25.10
N GLN A 147 -10.23 -5.91 24.83
CA GLN A 147 -9.46 -4.94 25.61
C GLN A 147 -9.81 -3.46 25.27
N GLY A 148 -10.87 -3.23 24.50
CA GLY A 148 -11.34 -1.88 24.16
C GLY A 148 -10.52 -1.14 23.10
N GLY A 149 -9.79 -1.88 22.26
CA GLY A 149 -9.04 -1.33 21.12
C GLY A 149 -7.67 -0.74 21.46
N VAL A 150 -7.23 -0.80 22.73
CA VAL A 150 -5.89 -0.29 23.15
C VAL A 150 -4.76 -1.13 22.52
N SER A 151 -3.57 -0.55 22.44
CA SER A 151 -2.38 -1.24 21.94
C SER A 151 -2.06 -2.49 22.78
N TRP A 152 -1.55 -3.55 22.13
CA TRP A 152 -1.25 -4.81 22.83
C TRP A 152 -0.23 -4.66 23.97
N ILE A 153 0.61 -3.63 23.94
CA ILE A 153 1.55 -3.35 25.02
C ILE A 153 0.84 -2.91 26.33
N GLU A 154 -0.39 -2.42 26.20
CA GLU A 154 -1.22 -1.97 27.32
C GLU A 154 -2.11 -3.10 27.87
N TRP A 155 -2.11 -4.28 27.24
CA TRP A 155 -2.90 -5.43 27.69
C TRP A 155 -2.38 -5.98 29.02
N GLU A 156 -3.25 -6.70 29.72
CA GLU A 156 -2.85 -7.50 30.88
C GLU A 156 -1.65 -8.41 30.52
N GLU A 157 -0.68 -8.52 31.43
CA GLU A 157 0.61 -9.17 31.21
C GLU A 157 0.49 -10.56 30.55
N GLY A 158 -0.49 -11.37 30.99
CA GLY A 158 -0.69 -12.73 30.44
C GLY A 158 -1.07 -12.72 28.97
N TYR A 159 -1.88 -11.77 28.51
CA TYR A 159 -2.23 -11.60 27.09
C TYR A 159 -1.10 -10.94 26.31
N ARG A 160 -0.48 -9.92 26.89
CA ARG A 160 0.66 -9.21 26.29
C ARG A 160 1.83 -10.15 25.99
N ASN A 161 2.18 -11.02 26.95
CA ASN A 161 3.30 -11.94 26.85
C ASN A 161 2.89 -13.33 26.31
N ARG A 162 1.64 -13.49 25.84
CA ARG A 162 1.14 -14.72 25.23
C ARG A 162 1.30 -15.96 26.13
N LEU A 163 1.05 -15.82 27.44
CA LEU A 163 1.15 -16.98 28.35
C LEU A 163 0.15 -18.07 27.93
N PRO A 164 0.56 -19.36 27.87
CA PRO A 164 -0.26 -20.44 27.31
C PRO A 164 -1.67 -20.54 27.89
N GLU A 165 -1.83 -20.36 29.20
CA GLU A 165 -3.12 -20.38 29.88
C GLU A 165 -4.02 -19.21 29.46
N TYR A 166 -3.47 -18.02 29.23
CA TYR A 166 -4.20 -16.85 28.76
C TYR A 166 -4.60 -17.00 27.28
N MET A 167 -3.71 -17.56 26.45
CA MET A 167 -4.02 -17.83 25.04
C MET A 167 -5.13 -18.88 24.91
N LYS A 168 -5.08 -19.93 25.71
CA LYS A 168 -6.13 -20.96 25.76
C LYS A 168 -7.47 -20.35 26.21
N LYS A 169 -7.47 -19.56 27.28
CA LYS A 169 -8.64 -18.87 27.80
C LYS A 169 -9.25 -17.94 26.74
N ALA A 170 -8.45 -17.12 26.09
CA ALA A 170 -8.91 -16.23 25.03
C ALA A 170 -9.51 -17.01 23.86
N ALA A 171 -8.87 -18.11 23.42
CA ALA A 171 -9.38 -18.94 22.33
C ALA A 171 -10.74 -19.58 22.65
N GLU A 172 -11.00 -19.92 23.92
CA GLU A 172 -12.28 -20.47 24.39
C GLU A 172 -13.35 -19.40 24.56
N GLU A 173 -13.04 -18.27 25.24
CA GLU A 173 -13.99 -17.21 25.59
C GLU A 173 -14.31 -16.30 24.40
N LEU A 174 -13.38 -16.08 23.48
CA LEU A 174 -13.53 -15.18 22.32
C LEU A 174 -13.78 -15.94 21.00
N LYS A 175 -14.25 -17.18 21.08
CA LYS A 175 -14.43 -18.04 19.89
C LYS A 175 -15.27 -17.41 18.80
N GLU A 176 -16.35 -16.71 19.16
CA GLU A 176 -17.24 -16.03 18.22
C GLU A 176 -16.53 -14.86 17.52
N GLU A 177 -15.74 -14.08 18.25
CA GLU A 177 -14.96 -12.97 17.68
C GLU A 177 -13.87 -13.49 16.75
N ILE A 178 -13.16 -14.53 17.15
CA ILE A 178 -12.16 -15.22 16.32
C ILE A 178 -12.80 -15.71 15.02
N GLY A 179 -13.97 -16.37 15.12
CA GLY A 179 -14.72 -16.84 13.96
C GLY A 179 -15.15 -15.68 13.03
N PHE A 180 -15.51 -14.55 13.59
CA PHE A 180 -15.85 -13.35 12.81
C PHE A 180 -14.66 -12.81 12.01
N TYR A 181 -13.47 -12.75 12.61
CA TYR A 181 -12.25 -12.36 11.89
C TYR A 181 -11.83 -13.39 10.85
N GLN A 182 -11.99 -14.68 11.13
CA GLN A 182 -11.77 -15.74 10.14
C GLN A 182 -12.70 -15.60 8.93
N PHE A 183 -13.99 -15.34 9.15
CA PHE A 183 -14.98 -15.09 8.10
C PHE A 183 -14.58 -13.89 7.23
N GLN A 184 -14.20 -12.77 7.83
CA GLN A 184 -13.76 -11.59 7.08
C GLN A 184 -12.57 -11.92 6.17
N GLN A 185 -11.57 -12.63 6.68
CA GLN A 185 -10.40 -13.00 5.89
C GLN A 185 -10.73 -13.99 4.77
N TYR A 186 -11.67 -14.89 5.00
CA TYR A 186 -12.15 -15.80 3.97
C TYR A 186 -12.88 -15.05 2.85
N GLU A 187 -13.81 -14.18 3.17
CA GLU A 187 -14.54 -13.37 2.19
C GLU A 187 -13.61 -12.46 1.38
N PHE A 188 -12.68 -11.79 2.08
CA PHE A 188 -11.64 -11.02 1.40
C PHE A 188 -10.86 -11.88 0.41
N ALA A 189 -10.36 -13.02 0.83
CA ALA A 189 -9.54 -13.90 -0.02
C ALA A 189 -10.32 -14.43 -1.22
N CYS A 190 -11.58 -14.83 -1.03
CA CYS A 190 -12.44 -15.32 -2.11
C CYS A 190 -12.71 -14.24 -3.16
N GLN A 191 -13.05 -13.04 -2.73
CA GLN A 191 -13.37 -11.94 -3.63
C GLN A 191 -12.12 -11.38 -4.33
N TRP A 192 -11.02 -11.21 -3.59
CA TRP A 192 -9.74 -10.77 -4.16
C TRP A 192 -9.22 -11.75 -5.21
N LYS A 193 -9.24 -13.05 -4.91
CA LYS A 193 -8.80 -14.10 -5.86
C LYS A 193 -9.57 -14.04 -7.17
N LYS A 194 -10.89 -13.78 -7.11
CA LYS A 194 -11.74 -13.64 -8.32
C LYS A 194 -11.35 -12.40 -9.13
N LEU A 195 -11.17 -11.25 -8.47
CA LEU A 195 -10.78 -10.01 -9.15
C LEU A 195 -9.37 -10.09 -9.75
N HIS A 196 -8.41 -10.62 -9.00
CA HIS A 196 -7.02 -10.79 -9.46
C HIS A 196 -6.95 -11.72 -10.68
N ALA A 197 -7.63 -12.87 -10.61
CA ALA A 197 -7.71 -13.80 -11.75
C ALA A 197 -8.34 -13.14 -12.99
N TYR A 198 -9.40 -12.33 -12.78
CA TYR A 198 -10.04 -11.58 -13.86
C TYR A 198 -9.09 -10.57 -14.50
N ALA A 199 -8.36 -9.80 -13.69
CA ALA A 199 -7.36 -8.86 -14.18
C ALA A 199 -6.31 -9.57 -15.03
N ASN A 200 -5.77 -10.70 -14.55
CA ASN A 200 -4.78 -11.48 -15.29
C ASN A 200 -5.35 -12.07 -16.58
N GLU A 201 -6.60 -12.55 -16.60
CA GLU A 201 -7.28 -13.02 -17.82
C GLU A 201 -7.40 -11.90 -18.86
N LYS A 202 -7.59 -10.66 -18.42
CA LYS A 202 -7.62 -9.48 -19.30
C LYS A 202 -6.22 -9.02 -19.73
N GLY A 203 -5.16 -9.61 -19.19
CA GLY A 203 -3.77 -9.24 -19.46
C GLY A 203 -3.30 -8.03 -18.65
N ILE A 204 -3.94 -7.76 -17.53
CA ILE A 204 -3.56 -6.73 -16.56
C ILE A 204 -2.89 -7.41 -15.36
N GLU A 205 -1.62 -7.10 -15.11
CA GLU A 205 -0.92 -7.51 -13.90
C GLU A 205 -1.13 -6.49 -12.78
N ILE A 206 -1.32 -6.98 -11.57
CA ILE A 206 -1.47 -6.14 -10.37
C ILE A 206 -0.11 -5.86 -9.74
N ILE A 207 0.23 -4.59 -9.59
CA ILE A 207 1.37 -4.15 -8.79
C ILE A 207 0.86 -3.85 -7.39
N GLY A 208 1.23 -4.70 -6.43
CA GLY A 208 0.99 -4.44 -5.01
C GLY A 208 2.09 -3.59 -4.39
N ASP A 209 1.82 -3.13 -3.17
CA ASP A 209 2.75 -2.29 -2.41
C ASP A 209 2.88 -2.84 -1.00
N ILE A 210 4.10 -2.85 -0.46
CA ILE A 210 4.37 -3.26 0.91
C ILE A 210 5.34 -2.30 1.58
N PRO A 211 5.02 -1.81 2.80
CA PRO A 211 6.01 -1.07 3.57
C PRO A 211 7.11 -2.01 4.05
N ILE A 212 8.36 -1.53 4.10
CA ILE A 212 9.45 -2.31 4.69
C ILE A 212 9.11 -2.68 6.14
N TYR A 213 8.66 -1.71 6.94
CA TYR A 213 8.34 -1.90 8.36
C TYR A 213 6.89 -2.34 8.58
N VAL A 214 6.64 -2.88 9.77
CA VAL A 214 5.30 -3.21 10.27
C VAL A 214 4.88 -2.20 11.33
N ALA A 215 3.58 -2.09 11.61
CA ALA A 215 3.11 -1.28 12.73
C ALA A 215 3.51 -1.94 14.07
N PHE A 216 3.82 -1.11 15.07
CA PHE A 216 4.08 -1.63 16.42
C PHE A 216 2.84 -2.32 17.00
N ASP A 217 1.67 -1.70 16.84
CA ASP A 217 0.41 -2.28 17.26
C ASP A 217 -0.14 -3.22 16.17
N SER A 218 0.44 -4.42 16.09
CA SER A 218 0.10 -5.43 15.08
C SER A 218 0.23 -6.85 15.62
N ALA A 219 -0.46 -7.77 14.97
CA ALA A 219 -0.31 -9.21 15.24
C ALA A 219 1.12 -9.69 14.98
N ASP A 220 1.82 -9.09 14.01
CA ASP A 220 3.19 -9.46 13.66
C ASP A 220 4.16 -9.25 14.83
N THR A 221 4.11 -8.09 15.48
CA THR A 221 4.97 -7.75 16.61
C THR A 221 4.59 -8.49 17.87
N TRP A 222 3.28 -8.60 18.14
CA TRP A 222 2.75 -9.34 19.30
C TRP A 222 3.06 -10.82 19.24
N ALA A 223 2.91 -11.45 18.06
CA ALA A 223 3.15 -12.87 17.90
C ALA A 223 4.64 -13.23 17.81
N ASN A 224 5.48 -12.32 17.31
CA ASN A 224 6.87 -12.59 16.97
C ASN A 224 7.83 -11.50 17.48
N PRO A 225 7.85 -11.16 18.79
CA PRO A 225 8.63 -10.03 19.31
C PRO A 225 10.14 -10.17 19.07
N LYS A 226 10.69 -11.38 18.98
CA LYS A 226 12.11 -11.62 18.70
C LYS A 226 12.59 -11.16 17.33
N LEU A 227 11.66 -10.97 16.39
CA LEU A 227 11.98 -10.43 15.06
C LEU A 227 12.34 -8.94 15.08
N PHE A 228 12.08 -8.26 16.20
CA PHE A 228 12.22 -6.82 16.33
C PHE A 228 13.21 -6.44 17.43
N GLN A 229 13.71 -5.21 17.40
CA GLN A 229 14.61 -4.66 18.42
C GLN A 229 13.80 -4.21 19.64
N PHE A 230 13.35 -5.16 20.41
CA PHE A 230 12.60 -4.94 21.67
C PHE A 230 13.47 -5.22 22.88
N ASP A 231 13.16 -4.55 23.99
CA ASP A 231 13.71 -4.81 25.32
C ASP A 231 12.99 -5.97 26.02
N GLU A 232 13.32 -6.25 27.27
CA GLU A 232 12.72 -7.33 28.07
C GLU A 232 11.23 -7.09 28.37
N GLU A 233 10.74 -5.86 28.24
CA GLU A 233 9.33 -5.47 28.43
C GLU A 233 8.55 -5.43 27.09
N ASN A 234 9.17 -5.86 26.00
CA ASN A 234 8.65 -5.80 24.63
C ASN A 234 8.42 -4.35 24.11
N LEU A 235 9.12 -3.37 24.66
CA LEU A 235 9.14 -2.02 24.13
C LEU A 235 10.25 -1.87 23.08
N PRO A 236 10.03 -1.09 22.00
CA PRO A 236 11.09 -0.81 21.05
C PRO A 236 12.29 -0.13 21.73
N THR A 237 13.50 -0.57 21.44
CA THR A 237 14.72 0.15 21.84
C THR A 237 14.97 1.37 20.95
N ALA A 238 14.61 1.24 19.68
CA ALA A 238 14.61 2.30 18.69
C ALA A 238 13.50 2.07 17.67
N VAL A 239 13.12 3.12 16.96
CA VAL A 239 12.07 3.10 15.93
C VAL A 239 12.57 3.69 14.62
N ALA A 240 11.87 3.35 13.53
CA ALA A 240 12.19 3.79 12.19
C ALA A 240 11.80 5.25 11.93
N GLY A 241 12.51 5.87 11.00
CA GLY A 241 12.24 7.19 10.47
C GLY A 241 13.26 7.62 9.44
N CYS A 242 13.30 8.91 9.15
CA CYS A 242 14.29 9.55 8.29
C CYS A 242 14.95 10.73 9.00
N PRO A 243 16.23 11.00 8.73
CA PRO A 243 16.92 12.17 9.29
C PRO A 243 16.32 13.49 8.82
N PRO A 244 16.63 14.61 9.47
CA PRO A 244 16.36 15.94 8.95
C PRO A 244 16.90 16.12 7.53
N ASP A 245 16.10 16.72 6.66
CA ASP A 245 16.43 17.00 5.26
C ASP A 245 15.86 18.35 4.79
N GLY A 246 15.92 18.61 3.51
CA GLY A 246 15.38 19.83 2.89
C GLY A 246 13.84 19.92 2.93
N PHE A 247 13.14 18.82 3.21
CA PHE A 247 11.67 18.75 3.29
C PHE A 247 11.17 18.78 4.74
N SER A 248 11.96 18.24 5.68
CA SER A 248 11.62 18.21 7.12
C SER A 248 12.82 18.58 7.99
N ALA A 249 12.77 19.76 8.62
CA ALA A 249 13.84 20.26 9.48
C ALA A 249 14.10 19.39 10.72
N THR A 250 13.12 18.60 11.17
CA THR A 250 13.22 17.69 12.32
C THR A 250 13.26 16.21 11.90
N GLY A 251 13.30 15.94 10.59
CA GLY A 251 13.18 14.61 10.03
C GLY A 251 11.77 14.02 10.16
N GLN A 252 11.63 12.74 9.87
CA GLN A 252 10.37 12.02 9.97
C GLN A 252 10.49 10.91 11.01
N LEU A 253 9.64 10.94 12.03
CA LEU A 253 9.51 9.91 13.05
C LEU A 253 8.31 9.01 12.69
N TRP A 254 8.55 7.82 12.13
CA TRP A 254 7.47 6.92 11.71
C TRP A 254 6.95 6.05 12.85
N GLY A 255 7.79 5.75 13.85
CA GLY A 255 7.41 5.00 15.04
C GLY A 255 7.32 3.47 14.84
N ASN A 256 7.58 2.96 13.64
CA ASN A 256 7.61 1.53 13.38
C ASN A 256 8.81 0.87 14.08
N PRO A 257 8.65 -0.34 14.65
CA PRO A 257 9.77 -1.08 15.25
C PRO A 257 10.79 -1.48 14.19
N LEU A 258 12.06 -1.51 14.59
CA LEU A 258 13.16 -1.96 13.77
C LEU A 258 13.34 -3.47 13.84
N TYR A 259 13.76 -4.09 12.75
CA TYR A 259 14.03 -5.52 12.70
C TYR A 259 15.31 -5.89 13.44
N ASN A 260 15.30 -7.02 14.13
CA ASN A 260 16.48 -7.70 14.64
C ASN A 260 17.11 -8.53 13.53
N TRP A 261 17.94 -7.89 12.68
CA TRP A 261 18.49 -8.54 11.50
C TRP A 261 19.42 -9.71 11.81
N GLU A 262 20.07 -9.74 12.99
CA GLU A 262 20.87 -10.90 13.43
C GLU A 262 19.96 -12.12 13.63
N TYR A 263 18.86 -11.96 14.36
CA TYR A 263 17.90 -13.04 14.56
C TYR A 263 17.23 -13.48 13.25
N HIS A 264 16.91 -12.54 12.36
CA HIS A 264 16.41 -12.89 11.02
C HIS A 264 17.42 -13.74 10.24
N LYS A 265 18.69 -13.39 10.27
CA LYS A 265 19.76 -14.15 9.62
C LYS A 265 19.93 -15.54 10.23
N GLU A 266 19.98 -15.66 11.58
CA GLU A 266 20.08 -16.91 12.31
C GLU A 266 18.94 -17.87 11.96
N THR A 267 17.73 -17.34 11.75
CA THR A 267 16.53 -18.10 11.35
C THR A 267 16.38 -18.27 9.83
N GLY A 268 17.40 -17.93 9.05
CA GLY A 268 17.39 -18.03 7.58
C GLY A 268 16.34 -17.13 6.91
N TYR A 269 16.06 -15.98 7.49
CA TYR A 269 15.05 -15.02 7.03
C TYR A 269 13.65 -15.61 6.84
N THR A 270 13.31 -16.66 7.59
CA THR A 270 12.07 -17.44 7.40
C THR A 270 10.82 -16.55 7.38
N TRP A 271 10.71 -15.56 8.28
CA TRP A 271 9.57 -14.66 8.32
C TRP A 271 9.47 -13.78 7.05
N TRP A 272 10.60 -13.25 6.57
CA TRP A 272 10.64 -12.48 5.33
C TRP A 272 10.30 -13.31 4.10
N LEU A 273 10.77 -14.57 4.05
CA LEU A 273 10.42 -15.50 2.97
C LEU A 273 8.91 -15.76 2.94
N LYS A 274 8.27 -15.94 4.10
CA LYS A 274 6.81 -16.11 4.22
C LYS A 274 6.07 -14.85 3.78
N ARG A 275 6.51 -13.68 4.24
CA ARG A 275 5.93 -12.39 3.86
C ARG A 275 5.98 -12.17 2.36
N ILE A 276 7.14 -12.32 1.74
CA ILE A 276 7.31 -12.15 0.30
C ILE A 276 6.50 -13.21 -0.48
N ALA A 277 6.56 -14.48 -0.09
CA ALA A 277 5.76 -15.52 -0.73
C ALA A 277 4.26 -15.25 -0.63
N HIS A 278 3.79 -14.69 0.49
CA HIS A 278 2.38 -14.28 0.65
C HIS A 278 2.03 -13.10 -0.28
N CYS A 279 2.90 -12.11 -0.40
CA CYS A 279 2.69 -10.99 -1.33
C CYS A 279 2.52 -11.49 -2.78
N PHE A 280 3.29 -12.47 -3.22
CA PHE A 280 3.17 -13.04 -4.57
C PHE A 280 1.99 -14.01 -4.76
N ARG A 281 1.22 -14.31 -3.70
CA ARG A 281 -0.13 -14.88 -3.83
C ARG A 281 -1.19 -13.81 -4.10
N LEU A 282 -0.92 -12.58 -3.64
CA LEU A 282 -1.84 -11.44 -3.78
C LEU A 282 -1.57 -10.62 -5.05
N TYR A 283 -0.31 -10.51 -5.48
CA TYR A 283 0.12 -9.60 -6.53
C TYR A 283 1.01 -10.29 -7.55
N ASP A 284 1.08 -9.73 -8.76
CA ASP A 284 1.98 -10.19 -9.83
C ASP A 284 3.35 -9.51 -9.77
N VAL A 285 3.38 -8.28 -9.27
CA VAL A 285 4.57 -7.45 -9.04
C VAL A 285 4.46 -6.81 -7.67
N VAL A 286 5.55 -6.70 -6.93
CA VAL A 286 5.55 -6.10 -5.59
C VAL A 286 6.47 -4.89 -5.56
N ARG A 287 5.93 -3.71 -5.26
CA ARG A 287 6.72 -2.53 -4.89
C ARG A 287 7.07 -2.63 -3.41
N ILE A 288 8.34 -2.55 -3.09
CA ILE A 288 8.80 -2.48 -1.69
C ILE A 288 9.11 -1.02 -1.38
N ASP A 289 8.31 -0.47 -0.47
CA ASP A 289 8.46 0.89 0.03
C ASP A 289 9.70 1.03 0.91
N HIS A 290 10.43 2.15 0.78
CA HIS A 290 11.65 2.47 1.51
C HIS A 290 12.76 1.40 1.36
N PHE A 291 13.06 0.99 0.13
CA PHE A 291 14.04 -0.06 -0.18
C PHE A 291 15.45 0.22 0.39
N ARG A 292 15.84 1.51 0.54
CA ARG A 292 17.12 1.86 1.14
C ARG A 292 17.31 1.30 2.56
N GLY A 293 16.23 1.06 3.30
CA GLY A 293 16.27 0.49 4.65
C GLY A 293 16.88 -0.92 4.73
N PHE A 294 17.05 -1.61 3.59
CA PHE A 294 17.78 -2.86 3.53
C PHE A 294 19.30 -2.67 3.42
N ASP A 295 19.78 -1.51 2.97
CA ASP A 295 21.20 -1.14 2.98
C ASP A 295 21.55 -0.55 4.35
N GLU A 296 20.96 0.58 4.66
CA GLU A 296 21.04 1.25 5.96
C GLU A 296 19.67 1.77 6.38
N TYR A 297 19.30 1.55 7.63
CA TYR A 297 18.09 2.07 8.22
C TYR A 297 18.40 3.11 9.29
N TYR A 298 17.52 4.10 9.40
CA TYR A 298 17.68 5.18 10.37
C TYR A 298 16.97 4.83 11.68
N ALA A 299 17.77 4.63 12.74
CA ALA A 299 17.32 4.21 14.06
C ALA A 299 17.20 5.42 14.98
N ILE A 300 15.98 5.70 15.45
CA ILE A 300 15.68 6.81 16.35
C ILE A 300 15.38 6.23 17.72
N PRO A 301 16.05 6.70 18.83
CA PRO A 301 15.78 6.19 20.17
C PRO A 301 14.29 6.26 20.51
N TYR A 302 13.74 5.16 21.04
CA TYR A 302 12.32 5.12 21.42
C TYR A 302 11.98 6.22 22.43
N GLY A 303 10.81 6.83 22.29
CA GLY A 303 10.37 7.97 23.11
C GLY A 303 10.89 9.34 22.65
N SER A 304 11.70 9.41 21.57
CA SER A 304 12.10 10.67 20.96
C SER A 304 10.88 11.40 20.38
N LYS A 305 10.92 12.73 20.42
CA LYS A 305 9.85 13.59 19.86
C LYS A 305 10.07 13.94 18.39
N THR A 306 11.32 13.87 17.94
CA THR A 306 11.77 14.18 16.58
C THR A 306 12.80 13.16 16.13
N ALA A 307 13.14 13.15 14.83
CA ALA A 307 14.13 12.26 14.26
C ALA A 307 15.58 12.79 14.35
N GLU A 308 15.83 13.95 14.96
CA GLU A 308 17.13 14.62 14.97
C GLU A 308 18.25 13.81 15.63
N ASN A 309 17.92 12.97 16.62
CA ASN A 309 18.89 12.19 17.41
C ASN A 309 19.05 10.73 16.93
N GLY A 310 18.60 10.42 15.73
CA GLY A 310 18.77 9.10 15.16
C GLY A 310 20.16 8.86 14.59
N CYS A 311 20.44 7.61 14.25
CA CYS A 311 21.68 7.22 13.57
C CYS A 311 21.43 6.13 12.54
N TRP A 312 22.28 6.08 11.51
CA TRP A 312 22.24 5.04 10.50
C TRP A 312 22.82 3.73 11.05
N GLN A 313 22.16 2.63 10.76
CA GLN A 313 22.52 1.26 11.12
C GLN A 313 22.52 0.38 9.86
N PRO A 314 23.43 -0.59 9.75
CA PRO A 314 23.49 -1.47 8.59
C PRO A 314 22.28 -2.40 8.52
N GLY A 315 21.69 -2.51 7.33
CA GLY A 315 20.64 -3.47 7.01
C GLY A 315 21.22 -4.84 6.56
N PRO A 316 20.35 -5.77 6.14
CA PRO A 316 20.76 -7.12 5.71
C PRO A 316 21.41 -7.15 4.32
N GLY A 317 21.25 -6.09 3.52
CA GLY A 317 21.79 -5.99 2.17
C GLY A 317 21.40 -7.15 1.27
N MET A 318 22.33 -7.55 0.39
CA MET A 318 22.13 -8.66 -0.56
C MET A 318 21.96 -10.04 0.12
N ASP A 319 22.32 -10.21 1.39
CA ASP A 319 22.16 -11.48 2.09
C ASP A 319 20.69 -11.92 2.14
N LEU A 320 19.79 -10.99 2.42
CA LEU A 320 18.35 -11.22 2.35
C LEU A 320 17.88 -11.53 0.93
N PHE A 321 18.25 -10.71 -0.07
CA PHE A 321 17.77 -10.87 -1.44
C PHE A 321 18.31 -12.12 -2.13
N ASN A 322 19.57 -12.50 -1.84
CA ASN A 322 20.13 -13.77 -2.28
C ASN A 322 19.37 -14.96 -1.70
N THR A 323 18.98 -14.89 -0.42
CA THR A 323 18.16 -15.93 0.23
C THR A 323 16.75 -16.00 -0.38
N ILE A 324 16.12 -14.85 -0.65
CA ILE A 324 14.82 -14.78 -1.33
C ILE A 324 14.91 -15.45 -2.72
N ASN A 325 15.89 -15.07 -3.52
CA ASN A 325 16.10 -15.62 -4.87
C ASN A 325 16.38 -17.12 -4.84
N GLU A 326 17.20 -17.59 -3.89
CA GLU A 326 17.49 -19.02 -3.72
C GLU A 326 16.26 -19.83 -3.37
N LYS A 327 15.39 -19.33 -2.49
CA LYS A 327 14.23 -20.07 -1.93
C LYS A 327 12.95 -19.90 -2.74
N LEU A 328 12.73 -18.73 -3.33
CA LEU A 328 11.47 -18.38 -4.01
C LEU A 328 11.65 -18.19 -5.52
N GLY A 329 12.88 -18.18 -6.03
CA GLY A 329 13.16 -17.93 -7.44
C GLY A 329 13.17 -16.43 -7.77
N GLU A 330 13.27 -16.13 -9.06
CA GLU A 330 13.25 -14.75 -9.58
C GLU A 330 11.85 -14.15 -9.42
N LEU A 331 11.75 -13.00 -8.74
CA LEU A 331 10.51 -12.31 -8.44
C LEU A 331 10.47 -10.92 -9.06
N LYS A 332 9.30 -10.47 -9.49
CA LYS A 332 9.10 -9.12 -10.04
C LYS A 332 8.95 -8.11 -8.91
N ILE A 333 10.06 -7.52 -8.48
CA ILE A 333 10.07 -6.53 -7.40
C ILE A 333 10.44 -5.16 -7.99
N ILE A 334 9.76 -4.10 -7.53
CA ILE A 334 10.10 -2.69 -7.75
C ILE A 334 10.66 -2.15 -6.44
N ALA A 335 11.83 -1.52 -6.49
CA ALA A 335 12.46 -0.92 -5.33
C ALA A 335 12.11 0.58 -5.26
N GLU A 336 11.50 1.02 -4.17
CA GLU A 336 11.34 2.46 -3.94
C GLU A 336 12.67 3.02 -3.41
N ASP A 337 13.36 3.74 -4.30
CA ASP A 337 14.69 4.34 -4.11
C ASP A 337 14.63 5.87 -4.12
N LEU A 338 13.54 6.45 -3.64
CA LEU A 338 13.37 7.90 -3.59
C LEU A 338 14.12 8.53 -2.39
N GLY A 339 14.42 9.82 -2.49
CA GLY A 339 15.12 10.57 -1.46
C GLY A 339 16.64 10.57 -1.60
N PHE A 340 17.35 10.73 -0.48
CA PHE A 340 18.82 10.78 -0.47
C PHE A 340 19.43 9.38 -0.62
N LEU A 341 20.16 9.16 -1.71
CA LEU A 341 20.81 7.89 -2.01
C LEU A 341 22.33 7.99 -1.79
N THR A 342 22.86 7.01 -1.07
CA THR A 342 24.32 6.79 -0.94
C THR A 342 24.81 5.86 -2.05
N ASP A 343 26.13 5.83 -2.27
CA ASP A 343 26.73 4.90 -3.24
C ASP A 343 26.43 3.43 -2.90
N SER A 344 26.30 3.10 -1.60
CA SER A 344 25.97 1.75 -1.15
C SER A 344 24.52 1.35 -1.50
N VAL A 345 23.56 2.27 -1.35
CA VAL A 345 22.15 2.05 -1.76
C VAL A 345 22.08 1.84 -3.28
N LEU A 346 22.78 2.66 -4.06
CA LEU A 346 22.83 2.52 -5.51
C LEU A 346 23.47 1.19 -5.93
N GLN A 347 24.52 0.74 -5.19
CA GLN A 347 25.13 -0.55 -5.42
C GLN A 347 24.16 -1.70 -5.07
N LEU A 348 23.46 -1.62 -3.93
CA LEU A 348 22.45 -2.61 -3.55
C LEU A 348 21.33 -2.72 -4.62
N LEU A 349 20.84 -1.59 -5.11
CA LEU A 349 19.84 -1.56 -6.19
C LEU A 349 20.37 -2.24 -7.46
N LYS A 350 21.61 -1.93 -7.84
CA LYS A 350 22.26 -2.55 -9.00
C LYS A 350 22.46 -4.06 -8.83
N ASP A 351 22.92 -4.50 -7.67
CA ASP A 351 23.20 -5.91 -7.38
C ASP A 351 21.92 -6.74 -7.27
N SER A 352 20.81 -6.14 -6.78
CA SER A 352 19.51 -6.79 -6.76
C SER A 352 18.90 -6.94 -8.15
N GLY A 353 19.28 -6.09 -9.12
CA GLY A 353 18.68 -6.03 -10.45
C GLY A 353 17.27 -5.45 -10.49
N TYR A 354 16.72 -5.00 -9.37
CA TYR A 354 15.37 -4.45 -9.31
C TYR A 354 15.30 -3.06 -9.95
N PRO A 355 14.20 -2.73 -10.69
CA PRO A 355 13.97 -1.38 -11.16
C PRO A 355 13.73 -0.43 -9.98
N GLY A 356 14.44 0.70 -9.98
CA GLY A 356 14.15 1.84 -9.11
C GLY A 356 13.06 2.74 -9.68
N MET A 357 12.69 3.78 -8.95
CA MET A 357 11.59 4.69 -9.29
C MET A 357 12.12 6.05 -9.76
N LYS A 358 11.41 6.65 -10.71
CA LYS A 358 11.63 8.02 -11.18
C LYS A 358 10.34 8.80 -11.14
N VAL A 359 10.34 9.95 -10.47
CA VAL A 359 9.15 10.80 -10.27
C VAL A 359 9.37 12.13 -10.97
N LEU A 360 8.55 12.43 -11.99
CA LEU A 360 8.71 13.65 -12.80
C LEU A 360 8.52 14.94 -12.00
N GLN A 361 7.67 14.94 -10.97
CA GLN A 361 7.50 16.12 -10.13
C GLN A 361 8.78 16.56 -9.41
N PHE A 362 9.79 15.67 -9.26
CA PHE A 362 11.09 16.00 -8.69
C PHE A 362 12.10 16.49 -9.75
N ALA A 363 11.81 16.29 -11.05
CA ALA A 363 12.75 16.55 -12.13
C ALA A 363 13.13 18.04 -12.30
N PHE A 364 12.27 18.96 -11.87
CA PHE A 364 12.40 20.37 -12.17
C PHE A 364 12.86 21.21 -10.98
N ASP A 365 13.20 20.59 -9.86
CA ASP A 365 13.87 21.29 -8.76
C ASP A 365 15.36 21.42 -9.10
N SER A 366 15.81 22.67 -9.33
CA SER A 366 17.21 22.94 -9.69
C SER A 366 18.22 22.63 -8.56
N ARG A 367 17.73 22.34 -7.36
CA ARG A 367 18.57 21.92 -6.23
C ARG A 367 18.87 20.42 -6.26
N GLU A 368 18.08 19.65 -7.02
CA GLU A 368 18.29 18.22 -7.21
C GLU A 368 19.41 17.92 -8.22
N SER A 369 20.03 16.76 -8.09
CA SER A 369 21.15 16.33 -8.93
C SER A 369 20.83 16.05 -10.40
N GLY A 370 19.57 16.23 -10.80
CA GLY A 370 19.10 16.06 -12.18
C GLY A 370 18.81 14.62 -12.63
N ASN A 371 18.96 13.62 -11.75
CA ASN A 371 18.73 12.24 -12.14
C ASN A 371 17.24 11.87 -12.37
N TYR A 372 16.31 12.78 -12.08
CA TYR A 372 14.87 12.64 -12.35
C TYR A 372 14.44 13.20 -13.72
N LEU A 373 15.35 13.79 -14.49
CA LEU A 373 15.06 14.24 -15.86
C LEU A 373 14.98 13.02 -16.82
N PRO A 374 13.98 12.94 -17.70
CA PRO A 374 13.74 11.75 -18.53
C PRO A 374 14.93 11.28 -19.37
N HIS A 375 15.77 12.21 -19.85
CA HIS A 375 16.95 11.86 -20.63
C HIS A 375 18.11 11.24 -19.80
N MET A 376 18.00 11.28 -18.46
CA MET A 376 18.95 10.68 -17.52
C MET A 376 18.54 9.28 -17.03
N TYR A 377 17.36 8.79 -17.43
CA TYR A 377 16.85 7.51 -16.91
C TYR A 377 17.66 6.31 -17.43
N PRO A 378 17.92 5.30 -16.59
CA PRO A 378 18.20 3.96 -17.08
C PRO A 378 16.93 3.33 -17.67
N THR A 379 17.06 2.30 -18.49
CA THR A 379 15.93 1.53 -19.00
C THR A 379 15.23 0.75 -17.88
N ASN A 380 16.01 0.10 -17.00
CA ASN A 380 15.52 -0.65 -15.85
C ASN A 380 15.04 0.30 -14.73
N CYS A 381 13.94 0.98 -14.95
CA CYS A 381 13.27 1.82 -13.95
C CYS A 381 11.77 1.93 -14.23
N VAL A 382 11.04 2.39 -13.22
CA VAL A 382 9.62 2.75 -13.30
C VAL A 382 9.48 4.27 -13.21
N VAL A 383 8.86 4.88 -14.20
CA VAL A 383 8.60 6.33 -14.20
C VAL A 383 7.16 6.62 -13.80
N TYR A 384 7.00 7.64 -12.96
CA TYR A 384 5.72 8.19 -12.50
C TYR A 384 5.66 9.69 -12.81
N THR A 385 4.47 10.24 -13.04
CA THR A 385 4.27 11.70 -12.98
C THR A 385 4.36 12.17 -11.53
N GLY A 386 3.73 11.46 -10.63
CA GLY A 386 3.77 11.54 -9.17
C GLY A 386 3.33 10.20 -8.58
N THR A 387 3.53 9.99 -7.28
CA THR A 387 3.04 8.83 -6.53
C THR A 387 1.81 9.19 -5.69
N HIS A 388 1.32 8.27 -4.86
CA HIS A 388 0.26 8.54 -3.88
C HIS A 388 0.66 9.56 -2.79
N ASP A 389 1.95 9.79 -2.58
CA ASP A 389 2.49 10.77 -1.62
C ASP A 389 2.67 12.16 -2.21
N ASN A 390 2.66 12.26 -3.54
CA ASN A 390 2.76 13.53 -4.23
C ASN A 390 1.39 14.20 -4.35
N THR A 391 1.40 15.51 -4.57
CA THR A 391 0.21 16.21 -5.05
C THR A 391 -0.11 15.82 -6.50
N THR A 392 -1.29 16.16 -7.02
CA THR A 392 -1.59 15.95 -8.45
C THR A 392 -0.71 16.85 -9.31
N THR A 393 -0.43 16.46 -10.54
CA THR A 393 0.40 17.28 -11.46
C THR A 393 -0.21 18.67 -11.70
N ARG A 394 -1.55 18.78 -11.76
CA ARG A 394 -2.23 20.08 -11.84
C ARG A 394 -1.97 20.95 -10.59
N ALA A 395 -2.04 20.36 -9.39
CA ALA A 395 -1.76 21.08 -8.15
C ALA A 395 -0.27 21.42 -8.01
N TRP A 396 0.63 20.57 -8.48
CA TRP A 396 2.07 20.82 -8.54
C TRP A 396 2.38 22.17 -9.20
N TYR A 397 1.66 22.54 -10.28
CA TYR A 397 1.83 23.83 -10.95
C TYR A 397 1.72 25.03 -9.99
N HIS A 398 0.83 24.95 -8.99
CA HIS A 398 0.62 26.03 -8.01
C HIS A 398 1.55 25.95 -6.81
N GLU A 399 1.98 24.76 -6.44
CA GLU A 399 2.75 24.51 -5.21
C GLU A 399 4.26 24.72 -5.39
N VAL A 400 4.80 24.55 -6.61
CA VAL A 400 6.23 24.69 -6.87
C VAL A 400 6.66 26.15 -7.09
N SER A 401 7.96 26.39 -6.94
CA SER A 401 8.55 27.71 -7.15
C SER A 401 8.43 28.17 -8.61
N LYS A 402 8.58 29.47 -8.83
CA LYS A 402 8.61 30.04 -10.18
C LYS A 402 9.77 29.47 -11.01
N GLU A 403 10.89 29.22 -10.37
CA GLU A 403 12.10 28.63 -10.98
C GLU A 403 11.80 27.23 -11.51
N CYS A 404 11.17 26.37 -10.71
CA CYS A 404 10.75 25.03 -11.13
C CYS A 404 9.79 25.09 -12.34
N ARG A 405 8.78 25.97 -12.31
CA ARG A 405 7.88 26.17 -13.46
C ARG A 405 8.60 26.65 -14.70
N THR A 406 9.56 27.58 -14.54
CA THR A 406 10.36 28.08 -15.66
C THR A 406 11.19 26.97 -16.27
N TYR A 407 11.83 26.14 -15.43
CA TYR A 407 12.63 25.01 -15.89
C TYR A 407 11.77 23.98 -16.64
N ALA A 408 10.61 23.59 -16.07
CA ALA A 408 9.68 22.68 -16.73
C ALA A 408 9.20 23.23 -18.10
N LYS A 409 8.87 24.53 -18.15
CA LYS A 409 8.49 25.22 -19.40
C LYS A 409 9.57 25.14 -20.47
N GLU A 410 10.82 25.45 -20.09
CA GLU A 410 11.97 25.39 -21.00
C GLU A 410 12.25 23.97 -21.47
N TYR A 411 12.22 23.01 -20.55
CA TYR A 411 12.42 21.58 -20.87
C TYR A 411 11.36 21.04 -21.84
N LEU A 412 10.10 21.45 -21.69
CA LEU A 412 8.99 21.10 -22.57
C LEU A 412 8.94 21.93 -23.89
N HIS A 413 9.85 22.88 -24.06
CA HIS A 413 9.86 23.83 -25.22
C HIS A 413 8.51 24.53 -25.41
N LYS A 414 7.81 24.86 -24.33
CA LYS A 414 6.52 25.53 -24.38
C LYS A 414 6.67 27.05 -24.15
N PRO A 415 5.86 27.90 -24.82
CA PRO A 415 5.88 29.35 -24.58
C PRO A 415 5.33 29.69 -23.18
N ALA A 416 4.39 28.89 -22.66
CA ALA A 416 3.83 28.97 -21.34
C ALA A 416 3.41 27.56 -20.88
N LEU A 417 3.40 27.29 -19.57
CA LEU A 417 2.70 26.15 -19.02
C LEU A 417 1.23 26.52 -18.81
N ASP A 418 0.36 25.59 -19.12
CA ASP A 418 -1.08 25.71 -18.92
C ASP A 418 -1.51 24.62 -17.91
N GLU A 419 -2.14 25.00 -16.81
CA GLU A 419 -2.54 24.11 -15.76
C GLU A 419 -3.53 23.02 -16.23
N ASP A 420 -4.36 23.33 -17.20
CA ASP A 420 -5.38 22.42 -17.73
C ASP A 420 -4.80 21.34 -18.65
N THR A 421 -3.62 21.58 -19.23
CA THR A 421 -2.93 20.62 -20.13
C THR A 421 -1.68 20.01 -19.52
N LEU A 422 -1.16 20.56 -18.42
CA LEU A 422 0.12 20.18 -17.84
C LEU A 422 0.18 18.68 -17.45
N SER A 423 -0.91 18.13 -16.94
CA SER A 423 -0.97 16.69 -16.59
C SER A 423 -0.68 15.83 -17.81
N TRP A 424 -1.29 16.13 -18.95
CA TRP A 424 -1.04 15.41 -20.21
C TRP A 424 0.36 15.65 -20.78
N ASP A 425 0.95 16.80 -20.54
CA ASP A 425 2.35 17.07 -20.92
C ASP A 425 3.31 16.19 -20.10
N PHE A 426 3.07 16.06 -18.80
CA PHE A 426 3.84 15.16 -17.92
C PHE A 426 3.63 13.68 -18.29
N ILE A 427 2.38 13.28 -18.59
CA ILE A 427 2.07 11.94 -19.07
C ILE A 427 2.83 11.65 -20.37
N ALA A 428 2.80 12.56 -21.35
CA ALA A 428 3.52 12.41 -22.61
C ALA A 428 5.04 12.28 -22.39
N MET A 429 5.60 13.07 -21.48
CA MET A 429 7.01 13.02 -21.11
C MET A 429 7.38 11.67 -20.44
N ALA A 430 6.56 11.20 -19.51
CA ALA A 430 6.74 9.89 -18.87
C ALA A 430 6.64 8.74 -19.89
N MET A 431 5.59 8.73 -20.70
CA MET A 431 5.35 7.73 -21.75
C MET A 431 6.47 7.72 -22.80
N GLY A 432 7.01 8.89 -23.16
CA GLY A 432 8.10 9.05 -24.12
C GLY A 432 9.48 8.65 -23.59
N SER A 433 9.64 8.46 -22.29
CA SER A 433 10.93 8.09 -21.66
C SER A 433 11.40 6.68 -22.03
N VAL A 434 12.67 6.38 -21.74
CA VAL A 434 13.28 5.06 -21.97
C VAL A 434 12.91 4.04 -20.89
N ALA A 435 12.24 4.44 -19.81
CA ALA A 435 11.86 3.56 -18.72
C ALA A 435 11.05 2.34 -19.21
N ASP A 436 11.36 1.16 -18.71
CA ASP A 436 10.65 -0.08 -19.08
C ASP A 436 9.19 -0.06 -18.65
N LEU A 437 8.87 0.59 -17.54
CA LEU A 437 7.52 0.75 -17.03
C LEU A 437 7.20 2.23 -16.77
N CYS A 438 5.99 2.63 -17.16
CA CYS A 438 5.43 3.95 -16.88
C CYS A 438 4.10 3.78 -16.14
N VAL A 439 4.01 4.29 -14.91
CA VAL A 439 2.79 4.22 -14.10
C VAL A 439 2.29 5.64 -13.82
N ILE A 440 1.05 5.90 -14.17
CA ILE A 440 0.44 7.22 -14.05
C ILE A 440 -0.69 7.17 -13.02
N PRO A 441 -0.71 8.07 -12.01
CA PRO A 441 -1.87 8.20 -11.12
C PRO A 441 -3.14 8.55 -11.91
N MET A 442 -4.25 7.90 -11.57
CA MET A 442 -5.53 8.16 -12.23
C MET A 442 -5.93 9.64 -12.18
N GLN A 443 -5.59 10.31 -11.10
CA GLN A 443 -5.85 11.75 -10.91
C GLN A 443 -5.21 12.63 -11.99
N ASP A 444 -4.04 12.23 -12.50
CA ASP A 444 -3.35 12.99 -13.55
C ASP A 444 -4.00 12.77 -14.92
N TYR A 445 -4.48 11.58 -15.25
CA TYR A 445 -5.32 11.34 -16.42
C TYR A 445 -6.61 12.16 -16.37
N LEU A 446 -7.21 12.30 -15.19
CA LEU A 446 -8.41 13.09 -14.94
C LEU A 446 -8.15 14.59 -14.79
N CYS A 447 -6.90 15.05 -14.84
CA CYS A 447 -6.49 16.46 -14.64
C CYS A 447 -7.04 17.09 -13.35
N LEU A 448 -7.09 16.30 -12.25
CA LEU A 448 -7.69 16.73 -10.98
C LEU A 448 -6.77 17.66 -10.20
N ASP A 449 -7.37 18.53 -9.41
CA ASP A 449 -6.66 19.44 -8.49
C ASP A 449 -6.27 18.75 -7.16
N LYS A 450 -5.69 19.54 -6.23
CA LYS A 450 -5.18 19.05 -4.94
C LYS A 450 -6.20 18.30 -4.06
N ARG A 451 -7.50 18.46 -4.29
CA ARG A 451 -8.55 17.75 -3.53
C ARG A 451 -8.51 16.25 -3.79
N ALA A 452 -7.94 15.84 -4.92
CA ALA A 452 -7.75 14.44 -5.25
C ALA A 452 -6.42 13.84 -4.76
N ARG A 453 -5.65 14.57 -3.95
CA ARG A 453 -4.43 14.04 -3.34
C ARG A 453 -4.76 12.90 -2.38
N ILE A 454 -4.01 11.79 -2.48
CA ILE A 454 -4.21 10.59 -1.63
C ILE A 454 -3.61 10.81 -0.25
N ASN A 455 -2.32 11.18 -0.19
CA ASN A 455 -1.60 11.32 1.05
C ASN A 455 -0.73 12.57 1.09
N THR A 456 -0.65 13.19 2.25
CA THR A 456 0.34 14.21 2.58
C THR A 456 1.22 13.64 3.70
N PRO A 457 2.46 13.22 3.40
CA PRO A 457 3.35 12.63 4.38
C PRO A 457 3.51 13.49 5.63
N SER A 458 3.69 12.85 6.78
CA SER A 458 3.85 13.50 8.08
C SER A 458 2.66 14.32 8.57
N THR A 459 1.44 14.08 8.05
CA THR A 459 0.20 14.68 8.52
C THR A 459 -0.78 13.63 9.03
N LEU A 460 -1.63 14.00 9.99
CA LEU A 460 -2.72 13.17 10.49
C LEU A 460 -4.06 13.75 10.01
N GLY A 461 -4.95 12.84 9.55
CA GLY A 461 -6.29 13.20 9.08
C GLY A 461 -6.31 13.77 7.66
N GLY A 462 -7.41 13.56 6.95
CA GLY A 462 -7.63 14.02 5.58
C GLY A 462 -6.86 13.27 4.51
N ASN A 463 -6.08 12.24 4.88
CA ASN A 463 -5.38 11.34 3.96
C ASN A 463 -6.23 10.11 3.64
N TRP A 464 -5.94 9.45 2.51
CA TRP A 464 -6.54 8.15 2.09
C TRP A 464 -8.04 8.21 1.81
N VAL A 465 -8.62 9.41 1.69
CA VAL A 465 -10.07 9.61 1.61
C VAL A 465 -10.60 9.79 0.19
N TRP A 466 -9.74 10.17 -0.77
CA TRP A 466 -10.20 10.48 -2.12
C TRP A 466 -10.77 9.25 -2.84
N ARG A 467 -11.90 9.47 -3.54
CA ARG A 467 -12.55 8.50 -4.43
C ARG A 467 -12.79 9.10 -5.81
N MET A 468 -12.60 8.29 -6.84
CA MET A 468 -12.93 8.63 -8.21
C MET A 468 -14.47 8.72 -8.38
N ASP A 469 -14.94 9.70 -9.12
CA ASP A 469 -16.36 9.74 -9.52
C ASP A 469 -16.66 8.57 -10.47
N LYS A 470 -17.89 8.02 -10.35
CA LYS A 470 -18.30 6.83 -11.11
C LYS A 470 -18.31 7.05 -12.64
N ASP A 471 -18.51 8.30 -13.08
CA ASP A 471 -18.61 8.66 -14.48
C ASP A 471 -17.32 9.38 -14.98
N ALA A 472 -16.25 9.43 -14.15
CA ALA A 472 -15.04 10.18 -14.48
C ALA A 472 -14.21 9.54 -15.60
N LEU A 473 -14.13 8.21 -15.65
CA LEU A 473 -13.41 7.49 -16.70
C LEU A 473 -14.35 7.22 -17.89
N THR A 474 -14.51 8.24 -18.73
CA THR A 474 -15.38 8.18 -19.92
C THR A 474 -14.73 7.41 -21.06
N ASP A 475 -15.53 6.97 -22.04
CA ASP A 475 -15.04 6.28 -23.25
C ASP A 475 -14.05 7.17 -24.04
N GLU A 476 -14.28 8.51 -24.06
CA GLU A 476 -13.38 9.46 -24.72
C GLU A 476 -12.02 9.49 -24.00
N LEU A 477 -12.01 9.47 -22.66
CA LEU A 477 -10.77 9.45 -21.89
C LEU A 477 -10.03 8.13 -22.08
N VAL A 478 -10.75 7.00 -22.07
CA VAL A 478 -10.17 5.68 -22.35
C VAL A 478 -9.51 5.64 -23.73
N GLU A 479 -10.18 6.17 -24.76
CA GLU A 479 -9.60 6.26 -26.12
C GLU A 479 -8.39 7.20 -26.17
N GLN A 480 -8.41 8.33 -25.46
CA GLN A 480 -7.25 9.23 -25.35
C GLN A 480 -6.06 8.54 -24.66
N MET A 481 -6.28 7.80 -23.57
CA MET A 481 -5.26 7.00 -22.92
C MET A 481 -4.67 5.94 -23.87
N LYS A 482 -5.51 5.26 -24.64
CA LYS A 482 -5.11 4.26 -25.62
C LYS A 482 -4.25 4.86 -26.73
N GLN A 483 -4.65 6.01 -27.27
CA GLN A 483 -3.89 6.72 -28.29
C GLN A 483 -2.52 7.15 -27.77
N MET A 484 -2.44 7.65 -26.54
CA MET A 484 -1.18 8.02 -25.91
C MET A 484 -0.28 6.78 -25.70
N THR A 485 -0.83 5.67 -25.23
CA THR A 485 -0.12 4.41 -25.04
C THR A 485 0.44 3.88 -26.35
N ALA A 486 -0.39 3.84 -27.41
CA ALA A 486 0.01 3.40 -28.74
C ALA A 486 1.07 4.32 -29.39
N LEU A 487 0.92 5.64 -29.24
CA LEU A 487 1.85 6.63 -29.77
C LEU A 487 3.29 6.41 -29.28
N TYR A 488 3.44 6.07 -28.01
CA TYR A 488 4.76 5.83 -27.38
C TYR A 488 5.19 4.37 -27.37
N GLY A 489 4.40 3.44 -27.96
CA GLY A 489 4.74 2.03 -28.11
C GLY A 489 4.87 1.30 -26.75
N ARG A 490 3.91 1.51 -25.87
CA ARG A 490 3.83 0.86 -24.56
C ARG A 490 2.75 -0.20 -24.49
#